data_deb2f59977ed442a2a0ea34494b832f1
#
_entry.id   deb2f59977ed442a2a0ea34494b832f1
#
_cell.length_a   1.000
_cell.length_b   1.000
_cell.length_c   1.000
_cell.angle_alpha   90.00
_cell.angle_beta   90.00
_cell.angle_gamma   90.00
#
_symmetry.space_group_name_H-M   'P 1'
#
loop_
_entity.id
_entity.type
_entity.pdbx_description
1 polymer ?
#
loop_
_entity_poly.entity_id
_entity_poly.type
_entity_poly.pdbx_seq_one_letter_code
_entity_poly.pdbx_strand_id
1 'polypeptide(L)'
;MTGKRLALLILGSVGGLLLLVGLVLLFLGRSQAQETERLAAGPVLNSLAQLSQTPPGGAVMLQGQIAERNSLLDQEFVAYVRDQYQGERCVTATPTQGSVTGRTTCEPIWTEEKRETPPLWLELSEGRVQLANTDYRLQKPSATWQSTADLIKDQTVRYEGFKIGAPVFTQGTVVIDGDTPTLRVEFIFGGDSQAYFDDQRSSTSILFLLGGLFMIVGILVLGVMGIVLWVGRKSEPESALEP
;
A
#
# COMPACT_ATOMS: atom_id res chain seq x y z
N MET A 1 -3.02 41.14 20.63
CA MET A 1 -3.06 40.78 19.20
C MET A 1 -4.50 40.90 18.75
N THR A 2 -4.79 41.72 17.72
CA THR A 2 -6.14 41.86 17.17
C THR A 2 -6.54 40.52 16.52
N GLY A 3 -7.78 40.02 16.74
CA GLY A 3 -8.26 38.72 16.25
C GLY A 3 -8.01 38.47 14.75
N LYS A 4 -7.98 39.55 13.93
CA LYS A 4 -7.63 39.47 12.50
C LYS A 4 -6.20 38.95 12.23
N ARG A 5 -5.20 39.36 13.03
CA ARG A 5 -3.80 38.91 12.86
C ARG A 5 -3.64 37.44 13.25
N LEU A 6 -4.37 36.99 14.28
CA LEU A 6 -4.37 35.58 14.70
C LEU A 6 -5.00 34.71 13.61
N ALA A 7 -6.15 35.10 13.05
CA ALA A 7 -6.80 34.37 11.97
C ALA A 7 -5.90 34.23 10.71
N LEU A 8 -5.20 35.28 10.33
CA LEU A 8 -4.27 35.26 9.19
C LEU A 8 -3.06 34.36 9.45
N LEU A 9 -2.53 34.32 10.67
CA LEU A 9 -1.44 33.40 11.04
C LEU A 9 -1.90 31.93 10.96
N ILE A 10 -3.10 31.65 11.47
CA ILE A 10 -3.67 30.28 11.40
C ILE A 10 -3.90 29.89 9.95
N LEU A 11 -4.49 30.75 9.13
CA LEU A 11 -4.74 30.45 7.72
C LEU A 11 -3.43 30.23 6.94
N GLY A 12 -2.44 31.07 7.20
CA GLY A 12 -1.11 30.94 6.58
C GLY A 12 -0.40 29.65 6.97
N SER A 13 -0.45 29.28 8.25
CA SER A 13 0.15 28.03 8.73
C SER A 13 -0.54 26.78 8.17
N VAL A 14 -1.88 26.77 8.10
CA VAL A 14 -2.64 25.67 7.51
C VAL A 14 -2.37 25.55 6.01
N GLY A 15 -2.43 26.65 5.26
CA GLY A 15 -2.14 26.65 3.83
C GLY A 15 -0.70 26.20 3.52
N GLY A 16 0.27 26.68 4.30
CA GLY A 16 1.67 26.26 4.20
C GLY A 16 1.88 24.78 4.51
N LEU A 17 1.23 24.27 5.55
CA LEU A 17 1.28 22.86 5.91
C LEU A 17 0.70 21.96 4.81
N LEU A 18 -0.46 22.33 4.24
CA LEU A 18 -1.09 21.58 3.16
C LEU A 18 -0.20 21.54 1.91
N LEU A 19 0.44 22.65 1.54
CA LEU A 19 1.41 22.67 0.44
C LEU A 19 2.59 21.75 0.70
N LEU A 20 3.14 21.78 1.90
CA LEU A 20 4.27 20.92 2.26
C LEU A 20 3.90 19.45 2.22
N VAL A 21 2.75 19.08 2.78
CA VAL A 21 2.24 17.68 2.71
C VAL A 21 2.01 17.26 1.27
N GLY A 22 1.38 18.11 0.45
CA GLY A 22 1.16 17.84 -0.97
C GLY A 22 2.46 17.60 -1.73
N LEU A 23 3.47 18.43 -1.49
CA LEU A 23 4.78 18.30 -2.12
C LEU A 23 5.51 17.01 -1.71
N VAL A 24 5.45 16.64 -0.42
CA VAL A 24 6.02 15.37 0.08
C VAL A 24 5.34 14.18 -0.58
N LEU A 25 3.99 14.17 -0.68
CA LEU A 25 3.25 13.07 -1.32
C LEU A 25 3.60 12.94 -2.82
N LEU A 26 3.72 14.07 -3.53
CA LEU A 26 4.14 14.06 -4.94
C LEU A 26 5.57 13.54 -5.11
N PHE A 27 6.48 13.92 -4.23
CA PHE A 27 7.85 13.42 -4.25
C PHE A 27 7.92 11.92 -3.99
N LEU A 28 7.22 11.43 -2.96
CA LEU A 28 7.12 9.99 -2.66
C LEU A 28 6.48 9.22 -3.82
N GLY A 29 5.39 9.73 -4.39
CA GLY A 29 4.74 9.12 -5.55
C GLY A 29 5.69 9.02 -6.75
N ARG A 30 6.46 10.08 -7.02
CA ARG A 30 7.44 10.07 -8.12
C ARG A 30 8.57 9.07 -7.88
N SER A 31 9.09 9.01 -6.67
CA SER A 31 10.15 8.06 -6.30
C SER A 31 9.67 6.62 -6.45
N GLN A 32 8.45 6.30 -5.97
CA GLN A 32 7.86 4.96 -6.12
C GLN A 32 7.57 4.62 -7.59
N ALA A 33 7.06 5.57 -8.39
CA ALA A 33 6.83 5.35 -9.80
C ALA A 33 8.12 4.99 -10.55
N GLN A 34 9.20 5.74 -10.30
CA GLN A 34 10.51 5.47 -10.93
C GLN A 34 11.07 4.11 -10.53
N GLU A 35 10.95 3.72 -9.26
CA GLU A 35 11.38 2.40 -8.79
C GLU A 35 10.56 1.29 -9.43
N THR A 36 9.23 1.44 -9.50
CA THR A 36 8.34 0.48 -10.16
C THR A 36 8.67 0.33 -11.65
N GLU A 37 8.91 1.43 -12.37
CA GLU A 37 9.30 1.38 -13.79
C GLU A 37 10.68 0.73 -13.98
N ARG A 38 11.62 1.03 -13.10
CA ARG A 38 12.95 0.40 -13.12
C ARG A 38 12.85 -1.11 -12.90
N LEU A 39 12.05 -1.54 -11.93
CA LEU A 39 11.81 -2.97 -11.68
C LEU A 39 11.07 -3.62 -12.85
N ALA A 40 10.05 -2.98 -13.39
CA ALA A 40 9.27 -3.50 -14.52
C ALA A 40 10.11 -3.65 -15.81
N ALA A 41 11.18 -2.86 -15.97
CA ALA A 41 12.12 -3.01 -17.06
C ALA A 41 13.13 -4.15 -16.86
N GLY A 42 13.25 -4.68 -15.64
CA GLY A 42 14.13 -5.80 -15.31
C GLY A 42 13.58 -7.14 -15.81
N PRO A 43 14.45 -8.14 -16.01
CA PRO A 43 14.02 -9.47 -16.42
C PRO A 43 13.27 -10.17 -15.29
N VAL A 44 12.09 -10.70 -15.61
CA VAL A 44 11.36 -11.63 -14.73
C VAL A 44 11.73 -13.04 -15.13
N LEU A 45 12.34 -13.77 -14.21
CA LEU A 45 12.75 -15.15 -14.43
C LEU A 45 11.55 -16.08 -14.26
N ASN A 46 11.44 -17.08 -15.12
CA ASN A 46 10.40 -18.09 -15.07
C ASN A 46 10.94 -19.52 -15.23
N SER A 47 12.24 -19.70 -15.37
CA SER A 47 12.89 -21.01 -15.49
C SER A 47 14.07 -21.17 -14.52
N LEU A 48 14.34 -22.42 -14.13
CA LEU A 48 15.48 -22.74 -13.28
C LEU A 48 16.80 -22.50 -13.98
N ALA A 49 16.86 -22.67 -15.30
CA ALA A 49 18.06 -22.42 -16.10
C ALA A 49 18.47 -20.94 -16.05
N GLN A 50 17.52 -20.01 -16.11
CA GLN A 50 17.79 -18.59 -15.95
C GLN A 50 18.28 -18.25 -14.54
N LEU A 51 17.64 -18.85 -13.52
CA LEU A 51 18.01 -18.63 -12.13
C LEU A 51 19.44 -19.12 -11.84
N SER A 52 19.84 -20.29 -12.36
CA SER A 52 21.18 -20.84 -12.17
C SER A 52 22.31 -20.02 -12.80
N GLN A 53 21.99 -19.16 -13.76
CA GLN A 53 22.95 -18.23 -14.37
C GLN A 53 23.14 -16.95 -13.52
N THR A 54 22.29 -16.74 -12.53
CA THR A 54 22.39 -15.57 -11.63
C THR A 54 23.40 -15.87 -10.53
N PRO A 55 24.40 -15.01 -10.32
CA PRO A 55 25.39 -15.22 -9.27
C PRO A 55 24.74 -15.14 -7.89
N PRO A 56 25.32 -15.82 -6.88
CA PRO A 56 24.91 -15.68 -5.48
C PRO A 56 24.92 -14.21 -5.04
N GLY A 57 23.89 -13.82 -4.28
CA GLY A 57 23.69 -12.42 -3.87
C GLY A 57 23.03 -11.55 -4.96
N GLY A 58 22.81 -12.08 -6.16
CA GLY A 58 22.10 -11.37 -7.23
C GLY A 58 20.61 -11.22 -6.89
N ALA A 59 20.10 -10.00 -7.06
CA ALA A 59 18.67 -9.73 -6.92
C ALA A 59 17.94 -10.23 -8.17
N VAL A 60 16.80 -10.90 -7.96
CA VAL A 60 15.98 -11.46 -9.03
C VAL A 60 14.50 -11.22 -8.77
N MET A 61 13.75 -11.11 -9.86
CA MET A 61 12.31 -11.21 -9.87
C MET A 61 11.94 -12.57 -10.49
N LEU A 62 11.06 -13.30 -9.82
CA LEU A 62 10.69 -14.64 -10.20
C LEU A 62 9.17 -14.77 -10.29
N GLN A 63 8.70 -15.45 -11.33
CA GLN A 63 7.30 -15.82 -11.50
C GLN A 63 7.18 -17.34 -11.62
N GLY A 64 6.22 -17.91 -10.86
CA GLY A 64 5.98 -19.34 -10.86
C GLY A 64 4.63 -19.69 -10.26
N GLN A 65 4.48 -20.94 -9.87
CA GLN A 65 3.30 -21.45 -9.17
C GLN A 65 3.72 -22.13 -7.87
N ILE A 66 2.86 -22.11 -6.87
CA ILE A 66 3.08 -22.85 -5.63
C ILE A 66 3.08 -24.36 -5.96
N ALA A 67 4.21 -25.03 -5.73
CA ALA A 67 4.39 -26.42 -6.08
C ALA A 67 3.57 -27.36 -5.20
N GLU A 68 3.13 -28.50 -5.75
CA GLU A 68 2.33 -29.53 -5.05
C GLU A 68 3.07 -30.18 -3.86
N ARG A 69 4.40 -30.17 -3.87
CA ARG A 69 5.21 -30.77 -2.80
C ARG A 69 5.21 -29.98 -1.48
N ASN A 70 4.64 -28.78 -1.45
CA ASN A 70 4.50 -28.02 -0.21
C ASN A 70 3.57 -28.71 0.77
N SER A 71 3.92 -28.66 2.06
CA SER A 71 3.06 -29.17 3.12
C SER A 71 1.81 -28.32 3.26
N LEU A 72 0.67 -28.97 3.34
CA LEU A 72 -0.58 -28.32 3.65
C LEU A 72 -0.63 -27.97 5.14
N LEU A 73 -1.03 -26.76 5.41
CA LEU A 73 -1.31 -26.22 6.74
C LEU A 73 -2.83 -26.17 6.97
N ASP A 74 -3.27 -25.31 7.89
CA ASP A 74 -4.69 -25.10 8.19
C ASP A 74 -5.47 -24.70 6.92
N GLN A 75 -6.67 -25.23 6.75
CA GLN A 75 -7.60 -24.91 5.65
C GLN A 75 -7.01 -25.12 4.23
N GLU A 76 -6.08 -26.06 4.07
CA GLU A 76 -5.38 -26.38 2.81
C GLU A 76 -4.49 -25.24 2.28
N PHE A 77 -4.11 -24.30 3.11
CA PHE A 77 -3.11 -23.32 2.76
C PHE A 77 -1.69 -23.89 2.89
N VAL A 78 -0.75 -23.32 2.15
CA VAL A 78 0.69 -23.59 2.28
C VAL A 78 1.43 -22.45 2.98
N ALA A 79 0.86 -21.27 2.95
CA ALA A 79 1.27 -20.09 3.72
C ALA A 79 0.05 -19.21 3.93
N TYR A 80 -0.11 -18.64 5.12
CA TYR A 80 -1.30 -17.84 5.43
C TYR A 80 -1.06 -16.81 6.56
N VAL A 81 -1.97 -15.84 6.61
CA VAL A 81 -2.25 -15.00 7.77
C VAL A 81 -3.63 -15.39 8.28
N ARG A 82 -3.76 -15.60 9.57
CA ARG A 82 -5.02 -15.82 10.28
C ARG A 82 -5.36 -14.57 11.07
N ASP A 83 -6.51 -13.99 10.75
CA ASP A 83 -7.07 -12.84 11.44
C ASP A 83 -8.26 -13.23 12.30
N GLN A 84 -8.40 -12.61 13.46
CA GLN A 84 -9.56 -12.73 14.32
C GLN A 84 -10.39 -11.44 14.25
N TYR A 85 -11.71 -11.60 14.17
CA TYR A 85 -12.66 -10.50 14.23
C TYR A 85 -12.68 -9.87 15.63
N GLN A 86 -12.61 -8.54 15.70
CA GLN A 86 -12.58 -7.76 16.94
C GLN A 86 -13.77 -6.81 17.09
N GLY A 87 -14.73 -6.85 16.18
CA GLY A 87 -15.87 -5.94 16.16
C GLY A 87 -15.95 -5.09 14.90
N GLU A 88 -16.78 -4.06 14.94
CA GLU A 88 -17.01 -3.16 13.81
C GLU A 88 -16.67 -1.73 14.17
N ARG A 89 -16.10 -1.03 13.21
CA ARG A 89 -15.98 0.43 13.24
C ARG A 89 -17.06 1.04 12.38
N CYS A 90 -18.02 1.72 13.00
CA CYS A 90 -19.09 2.38 12.29
C CYS A 90 -18.80 3.88 12.16
N VAL A 91 -18.92 4.41 10.94
CA VAL A 91 -18.81 5.84 10.64
C VAL A 91 -20.17 6.30 10.13
N THR A 92 -20.77 7.26 10.84
CA THR A 92 -22.02 7.89 10.40
C THR A 92 -21.68 9.17 9.64
N ALA A 93 -22.02 9.22 8.37
CA ALA A 93 -21.87 10.45 7.58
C ALA A 93 -22.84 11.50 8.12
N THR A 94 -22.35 12.71 8.39
CA THR A 94 -23.20 13.84 8.78
C THR A 94 -24.16 14.16 7.64
N PRO A 95 -25.49 14.30 7.91
CA PRO A 95 -26.44 14.63 6.86
C PRO A 95 -26.07 15.96 6.19
N THR A 96 -25.94 15.97 4.89
CA THR A 96 -25.85 17.20 4.10
C THR A 96 -27.23 17.89 4.10
N GLN A 97 -27.26 19.23 4.07
CA GLN A 97 -28.51 19.99 4.05
C GLN A 97 -29.49 19.43 2.99
N GLY A 98 -30.63 18.88 3.45
CA GLY A 98 -31.66 18.28 2.61
C GLY A 98 -31.82 16.77 2.75
N SER A 99 -30.98 16.05 3.45
CA SER A 99 -31.14 14.60 3.74
C SER A 99 -31.45 14.38 5.22
N VAL A 100 -32.53 13.71 5.53
CA VAL A 100 -33.01 13.49 6.91
C VAL A 100 -32.29 12.31 7.58
N THR A 101 -31.56 11.48 6.85
CA THR A 101 -30.88 10.28 7.38
C THR A 101 -29.41 10.26 7.03
N GLY A 102 -28.56 10.28 8.05
CA GLY A 102 -27.13 9.98 7.91
C GLY A 102 -26.96 8.49 7.54
N ARG A 103 -26.15 8.19 6.54
CA ARG A 103 -25.79 6.81 6.20
C ARG A 103 -24.68 6.34 7.14
N THR A 104 -24.96 5.30 7.93
CA THR A 104 -23.94 4.63 8.73
C THR A 104 -23.32 3.51 7.92
N THR A 105 -22.02 3.52 7.77
CA THR A 105 -21.23 2.44 7.15
C THR A 105 -20.39 1.81 8.25
N CYS A 106 -20.52 0.50 8.42
CA CYS A 106 -19.73 -0.27 9.39
C CYS A 106 -18.73 -1.14 8.64
N GLU A 107 -17.50 -1.14 9.09
CA GLU A 107 -16.42 -1.98 8.57
C GLU A 107 -15.92 -2.91 9.67
N PRO A 108 -15.73 -4.21 9.37
CA PRO A 108 -15.21 -5.17 10.34
C PRO A 108 -13.74 -4.84 10.68
N ILE A 109 -13.40 -4.94 11.95
CA ILE A 109 -12.03 -4.81 12.45
C ILE A 109 -11.47 -6.20 12.61
N TRP A 110 -10.35 -6.45 11.95
CA TRP A 110 -9.59 -7.69 12.01
C TRP A 110 -8.23 -7.46 12.69
N THR A 111 -7.79 -8.41 13.49
CA THR A 111 -6.46 -8.39 14.11
C THR A 111 -5.72 -9.66 13.74
N GLU A 112 -4.50 -9.53 13.22
CA GLU A 112 -3.63 -10.66 12.94
C GLU A 112 -3.35 -11.42 14.25
N GLU A 113 -3.71 -12.70 14.28
CA GLU A 113 -3.50 -13.59 15.40
C GLU A 113 -2.29 -14.52 15.14
N LYS A 114 -2.16 -14.98 13.90
CA LYS A 114 -1.14 -15.95 13.52
C LYS A 114 -0.71 -15.74 12.08
N ARG A 115 0.59 -15.87 11.84
CA ARG A 115 1.17 -15.92 10.49
C ARG A 115 2.02 -17.17 10.36
N GLU A 116 1.78 -17.95 9.31
CA GLU A 116 2.61 -19.08 8.95
C GLU A 116 3.14 -18.93 7.53
N THR A 117 4.45 -18.78 7.45
CA THR A 117 5.20 -18.56 6.21
C THR A 117 6.38 -19.53 6.18
N PRO A 118 6.14 -20.85 6.02
CA PRO A 118 7.23 -21.83 5.94
C PRO A 118 8.05 -21.65 4.67
N PRO A 119 9.24 -22.26 4.58
CA PRO A 119 9.95 -22.37 3.31
C PRO A 119 9.05 -23.04 2.26
N LEU A 120 8.93 -22.41 1.08
CA LEU A 120 8.04 -22.88 0.03
C LEU A 120 8.82 -23.33 -1.21
N TRP A 121 8.23 -24.24 -1.95
CA TRP A 121 8.69 -24.61 -3.27
C TRP A 121 7.82 -23.95 -4.33
N LEU A 122 8.46 -23.31 -5.29
CA LEU A 122 7.82 -22.80 -6.48
C LEU A 122 8.13 -23.70 -7.68
N GLU A 123 7.13 -23.97 -8.48
CA GLU A 123 7.24 -24.62 -9.76
C GLU A 123 7.44 -23.56 -10.86
N LEU A 124 8.49 -23.74 -11.62
CA LEU A 124 8.86 -22.91 -12.77
C LEU A 124 8.62 -23.72 -14.05
N SER A 125 8.76 -23.08 -15.23
CA SER A 125 8.60 -23.78 -16.52
C SER A 125 9.57 -24.97 -16.68
N GLU A 126 10.76 -24.92 -16.06
CA GLU A 126 11.80 -25.94 -16.21
C GLU A 126 12.41 -26.30 -14.86
N GLY A 127 11.58 -26.72 -13.90
CA GLY A 127 12.06 -27.18 -12.61
C GLY A 127 11.46 -26.43 -11.43
N ARG A 128 12.09 -26.58 -10.26
CA ARG A 128 11.57 -26.05 -8.99
C ARG A 128 12.66 -25.30 -8.25
N VAL A 129 12.24 -24.26 -7.54
CA VAL A 129 13.13 -23.51 -6.65
C VAL A 129 12.55 -23.47 -5.26
N GLN A 130 13.41 -23.53 -4.25
CA GLN A 130 13.01 -23.37 -2.86
C GLN A 130 13.16 -21.93 -2.41
N LEU A 131 12.15 -21.39 -1.74
CA LEU A 131 12.24 -20.17 -0.95
C LEU A 131 12.76 -20.57 0.42
N ALA A 132 13.98 -20.14 0.77
CA ALA A 132 14.69 -20.65 1.93
C ALA A 132 14.28 -19.98 3.26
N ASN A 133 13.70 -18.77 3.20
CA ASN A 133 13.35 -18.01 4.40
C ASN A 133 11.87 -18.18 4.79
N THR A 134 11.58 -17.77 6.03
CA THR A 134 10.25 -17.85 6.64
C THR A 134 9.71 -16.46 7.05
N ASP A 135 10.44 -15.40 6.74
CA ASP A 135 10.16 -14.01 7.14
C ASP A 135 9.61 -13.14 6.00
N TYR A 136 9.10 -13.78 4.94
CA TYR A 136 8.53 -13.07 3.80
C TYR A 136 7.10 -12.57 4.06
N ARG A 137 6.71 -11.52 3.35
CA ARG A 137 5.36 -10.95 3.43
C ARG A 137 4.44 -11.57 2.39
N LEU A 138 3.19 -11.86 2.77
CA LEU A 138 2.13 -12.24 1.84
C LEU A 138 1.46 -10.96 1.33
N GLN A 139 1.41 -10.80 0.00
CA GLN A 139 0.77 -9.67 -0.67
C GLN A 139 -0.30 -10.19 -1.62
N LYS A 140 -1.50 -9.64 -1.54
CA LYS A 140 -2.66 -10.06 -2.34
C LYS A 140 -2.82 -11.58 -2.42
N PRO A 141 -2.96 -12.25 -1.29
CA PRO A 141 -3.13 -13.70 -1.27
C PRO A 141 -4.30 -14.11 -2.17
N SER A 142 -4.12 -15.22 -2.90
CA SER A 142 -5.06 -15.65 -3.93
C SER A 142 -6.28 -16.39 -3.38
N ALA A 143 -6.27 -16.74 -2.10
CA ALA A 143 -7.35 -17.48 -1.46
C ALA A 143 -7.70 -16.91 -0.09
N THR A 144 -8.99 -16.91 0.20
CA THR A 144 -9.55 -16.51 1.50
C THR A 144 -10.48 -17.60 1.99
N TRP A 145 -10.42 -17.91 3.28
CA TRP A 145 -11.37 -18.77 3.96
C TRP A 145 -11.85 -18.10 5.26
N GLN A 146 -13.12 -18.23 5.58
CA GLN A 146 -13.70 -17.65 6.78
C GLN A 146 -14.56 -18.67 7.50
N SER A 147 -14.50 -18.73 8.83
CA SER A 147 -15.20 -19.72 9.66
C SER A 147 -16.73 -19.61 9.62
N THR A 148 -17.26 -18.43 9.26
CA THR A 148 -18.70 -18.19 9.08
C THR A 148 -18.93 -17.44 7.78
N ALA A 149 -19.80 -17.97 6.90
CA ALA A 149 -20.05 -17.37 5.58
C ALA A 149 -20.97 -16.14 5.64
N ASP A 150 -21.98 -16.14 6.52
CA ASP A 150 -23.11 -15.21 6.42
C ASP A 150 -23.17 -14.17 7.54
N LEU A 151 -22.54 -14.40 8.68
CA LEU A 151 -22.58 -13.47 9.82
C LEU A 151 -21.22 -13.45 10.51
N ILE A 152 -20.56 -12.30 10.43
CA ILE A 152 -19.34 -12.06 11.22
C ILE A 152 -19.77 -11.85 12.66
N LYS A 153 -19.30 -12.74 13.56
CA LYS A 153 -19.55 -12.70 15.00
C LYS A 153 -18.22 -12.68 15.76
N ASP A 154 -18.29 -12.36 17.03
CA ASP A 154 -17.18 -12.55 17.94
C ASP A 154 -16.60 -13.97 17.78
N GLN A 155 -15.27 -14.05 17.70
CA GLN A 155 -14.48 -15.26 17.42
C GLN A 155 -14.51 -15.77 15.96
N THR A 156 -15.13 -15.04 15.00
CA THR A 156 -14.94 -15.37 13.59
C THR A 156 -13.47 -15.24 13.23
N VAL A 157 -12.92 -16.25 12.59
CA VAL A 157 -11.54 -16.23 12.07
C VAL A 157 -11.55 -16.22 10.54
N ARG A 158 -10.59 -15.50 9.97
CA ARG A 158 -10.36 -15.41 8.53
C ARG A 158 -8.92 -15.83 8.23
N TYR A 159 -8.78 -16.65 7.21
CA TYR A 159 -7.47 -17.02 6.67
C TYR A 159 -7.32 -16.38 5.30
N GLU A 160 -6.21 -15.73 5.08
CA GLU A 160 -5.80 -15.20 3.78
C GLU A 160 -4.42 -15.76 3.43
N GLY A 161 -4.31 -16.43 2.30
CA GLY A 161 -3.07 -17.17 2.01
C GLY A 161 -2.97 -17.70 0.59
N PHE A 162 -2.02 -18.60 0.40
CA PHE A 162 -1.76 -19.25 -0.85
C PHE A 162 -2.08 -20.75 -0.75
N LYS A 163 -2.67 -21.29 -1.81
CA LYS A 163 -2.90 -22.71 -2.00
C LYS A 163 -1.97 -23.27 -3.07
N ILE A 164 -1.83 -24.58 -3.13
CA ILE A 164 -1.11 -25.28 -4.18
C ILE A 164 -1.65 -24.87 -5.56
N GLY A 165 -0.75 -24.69 -6.53
CA GLY A 165 -1.08 -24.27 -7.90
C GLY A 165 -1.34 -22.77 -8.07
N ALA A 166 -1.38 -21.99 -6.99
CA ALA A 166 -1.58 -20.54 -7.08
C ALA A 166 -0.42 -19.89 -7.85
N PRO A 167 -0.72 -19.05 -8.87
CA PRO A 167 0.30 -18.26 -9.55
C PRO A 167 0.83 -17.21 -8.58
N VAL A 168 2.15 -17.04 -8.56
CA VAL A 168 2.81 -16.10 -7.67
C VAL A 168 3.96 -15.40 -8.37
N PHE A 169 4.16 -14.15 -7.96
CA PHE A 169 5.33 -13.35 -8.28
C PHE A 169 6.09 -13.01 -6.99
N THR A 170 7.40 -13.01 -7.06
CA THR A 170 8.25 -12.71 -5.91
C THR A 170 9.52 -11.98 -6.32
N GLN A 171 10.07 -11.22 -5.38
CA GLN A 171 11.39 -10.60 -5.50
C GLN A 171 12.28 -11.11 -4.37
N GLY A 172 13.51 -11.39 -4.68
CA GLY A 172 14.45 -11.91 -3.69
C GLY A 172 15.88 -11.90 -4.18
N THR A 173 16.72 -12.57 -3.40
CA THR A 173 18.15 -12.71 -3.66
C THR A 173 18.51 -14.18 -3.78
N VAL A 174 19.32 -14.53 -4.76
CA VAL A 174 19.81 -15.89 -4.94
C VAL A 174 20.78 -16.23 -3.80
N VAL A 175 20.52 -17.35 -3.12
CA VAL A 175 21.37 -17.92 -2.08
C VAL A 175 21.73 -19.33 -2.50
N ILE A 176 22.95 -19.76 -2.25
CA ILE A 176 23.36 -21.14 -2.47
C ILE A 176 23.23 -21.90 -1.14
N ASP A 177 22.41 -22.93 -1.14
CA ASP A 177 22.33 -23.88 -0.04
C ASP A 177 22.80 -25.26 -0.56
N GLY A 178 24.01 -25.62 -0.17
CA GLY A 178 24.73 -26.76 -0.79
C GLY A 178 25.03 -26.46 -2.27
N ASP A 179 24.61 -27.39 -3.15
CA ASP A 179 24.79 -27.26 -4.61
C ASP A 179 23.55 -26.74 -5.34
N THR A 180 22.49 -26.36 -4.59
CA THR A 180 21.20 -25.99 -5.19
C THR A 180 20.94 -24.50 -5.01
N PRO A 181 20.61 -23.76 -6.07
CA PRO A 181 20.20 -22.37 -5.93
C PRO A 181 18.86 -22.31 -5.21
N THR A 182 18.81 -21.53 -4.14
CA THR A 182 17.62 -21.21 -3.38
C THR A 182 17.37 -19.70 -3.43
N LEU A 183 16.16 -19.27 -3.07
CA LEU A 183 15.83 -17.86 -3.03
C LEU A 183 15.53 -17.43 -1.59
N ARG A 184 16.11 -16.31 -1.19
CA ARG A 184 15.65 -15.57 -0.04
C ARG A 184 14.75 -14.44 -0.55
N VAL A 185 13.47 -14.48 -0.23
CA VAL A 185 12.46 -13.56 -0.76
C VAL A 185 11.99 -12.55 0.28
N GLU A 186 11.63 -11.37 -0.17
CA GLU A 186 11.07 -10.31 0.68
C GLU A 186 9.55 -10.43 0.80
N PHE A 187 8.90 -10.84 -0.28
CA PHE A 187 7.46 -11.02 -0.34
C PHE A 187 7.07 -12.08 -1.39
N ILE A 188 5.84 -12.57 -1.25
CA ILE A 188 5.15 -13.35 -2.27
C ILE A 188 3.85 -12.62 -2.60
N PHE A 189 3.65 -12.29 -3.88
CA PHE A 189 2.47 -11.62 -4.40
C PHE A 189 1.59 -12.63 -5.17
N GLY A 190 0.28 -12.62 -4.91
CA GLY A 190 -0.68 -13.48 -5.62
C GLY A 190 -1.01 -12.92 -7.00
N GLY A 191 -0.53 -13.62 -8.02
CA GLY A 191 -0.66 -13.24 -9.42
C GLY A 191 0.66 -13.28 -10.17
N ASP A 192 0.65 -12.74 -11.37
CA ASP A 192 1.82 -12.60 -12.21
C ASP A 192 2.54 -11.25 -11.99
N SER A 193 3.65 -11.07 -12.67
CA SER A 193 4.44 -9.84 -12.60
C SER A 193 3.65 -8.61 -13.10
N GLN A 194 2.79 -8.79 -14.10
CA GLN A 194 1.99 -7.69 -14.63
C GLN A 194 0.97 -7.22 -13.60
N ALA A 195 0.25 -8.14 -12.95
CA ALA A 195 -0.68 -7.82 -11.87
C ALA A 195 0.01 -7.10 -10.70
N TYR A 196 1.23 -7.50 -10.35
CA TYR A 196 2.04 -6.81 -9.35
C TYR A 196 2.35 -5.36 -9.74
N PHE A 197 2.85 -5.14 -10.96
CA PHE A 197 3.20 -3.79 -11.41
C PHE A 197 1.97 -2.89 -11.57
N ASP A 198 0.84 -3.45 -12.01
CA ASP A 198 -0.42 -2.71 -12.11
C ASP A 198 -0.94 -2.30 -10.73
N ASP A 199 -0.79 -3.15 -9.72
CA ASP A 199 -1.10 -2.82 -8.33
C ASP A 199 -0.22 -1.69 -7.79
N GLN A 200 1.09 -1.76 -8.04
CA GLN A 200 2.02 -0.72 -7.64
C GLN A 200 1.71 0.63 -8.33
N ARG A 201 1.39 0.61 -9.62
CA ARG A 201 1.00 1.81 -10.37
C ARG A 201 -0.30 2.41 -9.84
N SER A 202 -1.28 1.58 -9.52
CA SER A 202 -2.55 2.01 -8.94
C SER A 202 -2.34 2.71 -7.60
N SER A 203 -1.56 2.11 -6.71
CA SER A 203 -1.20 2.69 -5.41
C SER A 203 -0.47 4.03 -5.55
N THR A 204 0.45 4.12 -6.51
CA THR A 204 1.19 5.35 -6.81
C THR A 204 0.27 6.45 -7.35
N SER A 205 -0.72 6.11 -8.18
CA SER A 205 -1.70 7.05 -8.72
C SER A 205 -2.51 7.73 -7.63
N ILE A 206 -2.85 7.02 -6.56
CA ILE A 206 -3.55 7.58 -5.40
C ILE A 206 -2.70 8.64 -4.70
N LEU A 207 -1.39 8.40 -4.55
CA LEU A 207 -0.47 9.38 -3.96
C LEU A 207 -0.40 10.66 -4.79
N PHE A 208 -0.34 10.56 -6.12
CA PHE A 208 -0.35 11.72 -7.02
C PHE A 208 -1.66 12.50 -6.91
N LEU A 209 -2.79 11.82 -6.87
CA LEU A 209 -4.11 12.45 -6.76
C LEU A 209 -4.26 13.20 -5.43
N LEU A 210 -3.91 12.56 -4.32
CA LEU A 210 -3.94 13.18 -2.99
C LEU A 210 -2.94 14.34 -2.89
N GLY A 211 -1.71 14.15 -3.35
CA GLY A 211 -0.69 15.19 -3.36
C GLY A 211 -1.11 16.42 -4.17
N GLY A 212 -1.68 16.20 -5.35
CA GLY A 212 -2.23 17.25 -6.20
C GLY A 212 -3.39 18.00 -5.54
N LEU A 213 -4.31 17.28 -4.90
CA LEU A 213 -5.44 17.87 -4.16
C LEU A 213 -4.95 18.78 -3.03
N PHE A 214 -4.02 18.29 -2.19
CA PHE A 214 -3.47 19.11 -1.09
C PHE A 214 -2.74 20.35 -1.61
N MET A 215 -2.00 20.25 -2.71
CA MET A 215 -1.35 21.40 -3.34
C MET A 215 -2.38 22.45 -3.80
N ILE A 216 -3.42 22.03 -4.50
CA ILE A 216 -4.47 22.95 -4.99
C ILE A 216 -5.16 23.66 -3.81
N VAL A 217 -5.56 22.90 -2.78
CA VAL A 217 -6.20 23.48 -1.59
C VAL A 217 -5.25 24.43 -0.86
N GLY A 218 -3.99 24.06 -0.69
CA GLY A 218 -2.98 24.91 -0.07
C GLY A 218 -2.77 26.24 -0.82
N ILE A 219 -2.69 26.20 -2.15
CA ILE A 219 -2.58 27.39 -3.01
C ILE A 219 -3.82 28.28 -2.86
N LEU A 220 -5.02 27.70 -2.86
CA LEU A 220 -6.26 28.46 -2.71
C LEU A 220 -6.33 29.17 -1.36
N VAL A 221 -5.97 28.48 -0.26
CA VAL A 221 -5.94 29.06 1.09
C VAL A 221 -4.96 30.23 1.17
N LEU A 222 -3.74 30.07 0.64
CA LEU A 222 -2.75 31.14 0.63
C LEU A 222 -3.14 32.28 -0.31
N GLY A 223 -3.80 31.99 -1.44
CA GLY A 223 -4.34 32.98 -2.36
C GLY A 223 -5.40 33.87 -1.71
N VAL A 224 -6.35 33.25 -1.00
CA VAL A 224 -7.37 34.01 -0.23
C VAL A 224 -6.71 34.86 0.83
N MET A 225 -5.73 34.37 1.56
CA MET A 225 -4.97 35.15 2.54
C MET A 225 -4.28 36.33 1.89
N GLY A 226 -3.64 36.16 0.73
CA GLY A 226 -2.99 37.21 -0.03
C GLY A 226 -3.96 38.34 -0.44
N ILE A 227 -5.16 37.95 -0.91
CA ILE A 227 -6.22 38.94 -1.28
C ILE A 227 -6.66 39.72 -0.06
N VAL A 228 -6.92 39.08 1.08
CA VAL A 228 -7.34 39.72 2.33
C VAL A 228 -6.28 40.73 2.82
N LEU A 229 -5.00 40.35 2.74
CA LEU A 229 -3.90 41.25 3.09
C LEU A 229 -3.79 42.47 2.15
N TRP A 230 -3.99 42.25 0.85
CA TRP A 230 -3.93 43.31 -0.16
C TRP A 230 -5.08 44.31 -0.02
N VAL A 231 -6.32 43.85 0.16
CA VAL A 231 -7.50 44.66 0.39
C VAL A 231 -7.37 45.43 1.70
N GLY A 232 -6.90 44.80 2.77
CA GLY A 232 -6.69 45.43 4.08
C GLY A 232 -5.67 46.59 4.06
N ARG A 233 -4.64 46.51 3.21
CA ARG A 233 -3.66 47.58 3.02
C ARG A 233 -4.22 48.79 2.30
N LYS A 234 -5.18 48.63 1.39
CA LYS A 234 -5.81 49.74 0.66
C LYS A 234 -6.81 50.53 1.49
N SER A 235 -7.28 50.01 2.61
CA SER A 235 -8.29 50.63 3.46
C SER A 235 -7.71 51.44 4.65
N GLU A 236 -6.38 51.53 4.78
CA GLU A 236 -5.81 52.53 5.71
C GLU A 236 -5.89 53.93 5.06
N PRO A 237 -6.77 54.82 5.55
CA PRO A 237 -6.88 56.16 4.99
C PRO A 237 -5.61 56.98 5.33
N GLU A 238 -5.15 57.71 4.34
CA GLU A 238 -4.10 58.75 4.38
C GLU A 238 -4.52 59.93 5.25
N SER A 239 -4.93 59.66 6.51
CA SER A 239 -5.38 60.69 7.47
C SER A 239 -4.37 60.84 8.61
N ALA A 240 -3.16 61.29 8.27
CA ALA A 240 -2.19 61.76 9.25
C ALA A 240 -1.17 62.72 8.60
N LEU A 241 -1.63 63.76 7.85
CA LEU A 241 -0.83 64.95 7.49
C LEU A 241 -1.76 66.13 7.46
N GLU A 242 -2.16 66.62 8.63
CA GLU A 242 -2.51 68.04 8.82
C GLU A 242 -1.69 68.57 10.00
N PRO A 243 -1.00 69.68 9.80
CA PRO A 243 -0.08 70.33 10.72
C PRO A 243 -0.79 71.03 11.90
#